data_3fea0db22c64ff81517e6264b402204f
#
_entry.id   3fea0db22c64ff81517e6264b402204f
#
_cell.length_a   1.000
_cell.length_b   1.000
_cell.length_c   1.000
_cell.angle_alpha   90.00
_cell.angle_beta   90.00
_cell.angle_gamma   90.00
#
_symmetry.space_group_name_H-M   'P 1'
#
loop_
_entity.id
_entity.type
_entity.pdbx_description
1 polymer ?
#
loop_
_entity_poly.entity_id
_entity_poly.type
_entity_poly.pdbx_seq_one_letter_code
_entity_poly.pdbx_strand_id
1 'polypeptide(L)'
;MSKHIIQEDYILNYMIYDDVLNNRDIDPYSDSKFRPIKNMTSKRKGRFFEQLTEEYVDHLGWKVSKPENSDHDTIINGKKVEIKGSFRWVVDGQLTHYRWQQIRPSQDYEYMVFLALDPRKCEFYCGTKQEVSDFVTIQDSNGNYPYNQHGGMTMNSGTYRIDGFPKDFPFMKSLDQLAV
;
A
#
# COMPACT_ATOMS: atom_id res chain seq x y z
N MET A 1 -27.62 -43.84 26.87
CA MET A 1 -26.90 -42.92 26.02
C MET A 1 -26.05 -41.98 26.86
N SER A 2 -24.78 -42.01 26.65
CA SER A 2 -23.78 -41.85 27.68
C SER A 2 -23.45 -40.37 28.01
N LYS A 3 -23.30 -40.13 29.32
CA LYS A 3 -22.81 -38.84 29.85
C LYS A 3 -21.42 -38.42 29.32
N HIS A 4 -20.68 -39.34 28.69
CA HIS A 4 -19.35 -39.08 28.12
C HIS A 4 -19.39 -38.22 26.83
N ILE A 5 -20.35 -38.44 25.94
CA ILE A 5 -20.45 -37.73 24.66
C ILE A 5 -20.75 -36.24 24.90
N ILE A 6 -21.62 -35.92 25.88
CA ILE A 6 -21.96 -34.53 26.21
C ILE A 6 -20.78 -33.76 26.79
N GLN A 7 -19.87 -34.44 27.48
CA GLN A 7 -18.71 -33.85 28.14
C GLN A 7 -17.59 -33.55 27.13
N GLU A 8 -17.41 -34.40 26.11
CA GLU A 8 -16.43 -34.19 25.03
C GLU A 8 -16.85 -33.04 24.13
N ASP A 9 -18.15 -32.95 23.74
CA ASP A 9 -18.67 -31.86 22.97
C ASP A 9 -18.58 -30.50 23.70
N TYR A 10 -18.79 -30.50 25.02
CA TYR A 10 -18.65 -29.30 25.85
C TYR A 10 -17.19 -28.83 25.92
N ILE A 11 -16.24 -29.74 26.12
CA ILE A 11 -14.81 -29.44 26.18
C ILE A 11 -14.32 -28.93 24.81
N LEU A 12 -14.71 -29.59 23.73
CA LEU A 12 -14.34 -29.20 22.39
C LEU A 12 -14.89 -27.81 22.04
N ASN A 13 -16.16 -27.55 22.35
CA ASN A 13 -16.76 -26.23 22.14
C ASN A 13 -16.10 -25.14 22.99
N TYR A 14 -15.71 -25.46 24.24
CA TYR A 14 -14.99 -24.54 25.11
C TYR A 14 -13.59 -24.25 24.58
N MET A 15 -12.84 -25.26 24.12
CA MET A 15 -11.53 -25.09 23.52
C MET A 15 -11.59 -24.29 22.23
N ILE A 16 -12.56 -24.55 21.35
CA ILE A 16 -12.80 -23.76 20.14
C ILE A 16 -13.18 -22.32 20.49
N TYR A 17 -14.02 -22.14 21.51
CA TYR A 17 -14.47 -20.81 21.94
C TYR A 17 -13.33 -20.02 22.58
N ASP A 18 -12.50 -20.68 23.39
CA ASP A 18 -11.31 -20.09 24.03
C ASP A 18 -10.23 -19.75 23.00
N ASP A 19 -9.99 -20.63 22.03
CA ASP A 19 -9.07 -20.39 20.90
C ASP A 19 -9.58 -19.26 20.00
N VAL A 20 -10.88 -19.21 19.73
CA VAL A 20 -11.53 -18.10 18.99
C VAL A 20 -11.50 -16.79 19.77
N LEU A 21 -11.58 -16.82 21.10
CA LEU A 21 -11.50 -15.62 21.94
C LEU A 21 -10.06 -15.14 22.14
N ASN A 22 -9.12 -16.08 22.32
CA ASN A 22 -7.72 -15.78 22.60
C ASN A 22 -6.88 -15.58 21.33
N ASN A 23 -7.25 -16.24 20.22
CA ASN A 23 -6.69 -16.06 18.87
C ASN A 23 -7.58 -15.20 17.96
N ARG A 24 -8.41 -14.35 18.49
CA ARG A 24 -8.89 -13.23 17.68
C ARG A 24 -7.68 -12.35 17.39
N ASP A 25 -6.95 -12.71 16.37
CA ASP A 25 -6.30 -11.75 15.50
C ASP A 25 -7.42 -10.80 15.07
N ILE A 26 -7.64 -9.77 15.88
CA ILE A 26 -8.60 -8.73 15.55
C ILE A 26 -8.01 -8.10 14.31
N ASP A 27 -8.42 -8.61 13.12
CA ASP A 27 -8.04 -7.94 11.88
C ASP A 27 -8.54 -6.49 12.01
N PRO A 28 -7.64 -5.51 12.14
CA PRO A 28 -8.04 -4.11 12.29
C PRO A 28 -8.92 -3.60 11.14
N TYR A 29 -8.99 -4.38 10.05
CA TYR A 29 -9.85 -4.11 8.91
C TYR A 29 -11.20 -4.87 8.97
N SER A 30 -11.50 -5.61 10.03
CA SER A 30 -12.75 -6.41 10.11
C SER A 30 -14.00 -5.57 9.84
N ASP A 31 -14.07 -4.37 10.39
CA ASP A 31 -15.19 -3.43 10.24
C ASP A 31 -14.89 -2.27 9.26
N SER A 32 -13.76 -2.38 8.55
CA SER A 32 -13.34 -1.35 7.59
C SER A 32 -14.12 -1.46 6.29
N LYS A 33 -14.57 -0.31 5.76
CA LYS A 33 -15.09 -0.21 4.39
C LYS A 33 -14.07 -0.64 3.32
N PHE A 34 -12.79 -0.66 3.66
CA PHE A 34 -11.70 -1.07 2.77
C PHE A 34 -11.40 -2.58 2.82
N ARG A 35 -12.03 -3.35 3.73
CA ARG A 35 -11.84 -4.80 3.85
C ARG A 35 -12.05 -5.56 2.53
N PRO A 36 -13.10 -5.29 1.75
CA PRO A 36 -13.28 -5.96 0.47
C PRO A 36 -12.10 -5.76 -0.49
N ILE A 37 -11.53 -4.56 -0.50
CA ILE A 37 -10.40 -4.21 -1.37
C ILE A 37 -9.12 -4.87 -0.86
N LYS A 38 -8.87 -4.85 0.46
CA LYS A 38 -7.72 -5.52 1.08
C LYS A 38 -7.64 -7.00 0.69
N ASN A 39 -8.79 -7.66 0.51
CA ASN A 39 -8.89 -9.07 0.16
C ASN A 39 -8.85 -9.35 -1.35
N MET A 40 -8.77 -8.34 -2.20
CA MET A 40 -8.63 -8.52 -3.66
C MET A 40 -7.24 -9.03 -4.04
N THR A 41 -7.12 -9.59 -5.24
CA THR A 41 -5.81 -9.89 -5.86
C THR A 41 -5.03 -8.60 -6.11
N SER A 42 -3.70 -8.70 -6.18
CA SER A 42 -2.82 -7.54 -6.40
C SER A 42 -3.21 -6.73 -7.65
N LYS A 43 -3.54 -7.40 -8.75
CA LYS A 43 -3.99 -6.76 -10.00
C LYS A 43 -5.28 -5.94 -9.80
N ARG A 44 -6.26 -6.50 -9.08
CA ARG A 44 -7.53 -5.78 -8.81
C ARG A 44 -7.33 -4.63 -7.84
N LYS A 45 -6.45 -4.79 -6.84
CA LYS A 45 -6.07 -3.69 -5.93
C LYS A 45 -5.43 -2.53 -6.69
N GLY A 46 -4.47 -2.81 -7.58
CA GLY A 46 -3.84 -1.78 -8.40
C GLY A 46 -4.88 -0.95 -9.15
N ARG A 47 -5.73 -1.61 -9.92
CA ARG A 47 -6.81 -0.93 -10.66
C ARG A 47 -7.77 -0.14 -9.76
N PHE A 48 -8.04 -0.62 -8.56
CA PHE A 48 -8.84 0.13 -7.59
C PHE A 48 -8.13 1.40 -7.12
N PHE A 49 -6.82 1.34 -6.87
CA PHE A 49 -6.04 2.51 -6.48
C PHE A 49 -5.98 3.56 -7.59
N GLU A 50 -5.83 3.11 -8.85
CA GLU A 50 -5.92 3.98 -10.03
C GLU A 50 -7.28 4.71 -10.06
N GLN A 51 -8.39 3.98 -10.03
CA GLN A 51 -9.73 4.56 -10.05
C GLN A 51 -9.98 5.51 -8.87
N LEU A 52 -9.57 5.13 -7.66
CA LEU A 52 -9.76 5.96 -6.48
C LEU A 52 -8.96 7.26 -6.57
N THR A 53 -7.76 7.22 -7.14
CA THR A 53 -6.96 8.42 -7.39
C THR A 53 -7.62 9.32 -8.44
N GLU A 54 -8.06 8.75 -9.55
CA GLU A 54 -8.74 9.49 -10.62
C GLU A 54 -10.02 10.18 -10.12
N GLU A 55 -10.85 9.47 -9.36
CA GLU A 55 -12.05 10.05 -8.74
C GLU A 55 -11.72 11.16 -7.73
N TYR A 56 -10.66 10.98 -6.94
CA TYR A 56 -10.24 11.99 -5.98
C TYR A 56 -9.78 13.28 -6.67
N VAL A 57 -8.93 13.18 -7.68
CA VAL A 57 -8.42 14.37 -8.38
C VAL A 57 -9.48 15.03 -9.28
N ASP A 58 -10.41 14.25 -9.84
CA ASP A 58 -11.58 14.80 -10.55
C ASP A 58 -12.46 15.62 -9.61
N HIS A 59 -12.65 15.13 -8.36
CA HIS A 59 -13.37 15.89 -7.32
C HIS A 59 -12.66 17.19 -6.94
N LEU A 60 -11.33 17.28 -7.07
CA LEU A 60 -10.56 18.51 -6.91
C LEU A 60 -10.68 19.43 -8.14
N GLY A 61 -11.38 19.01 -9.19
CA GLY A 61 -11.53 19.76 -10.44
C GLY A 61 -10.34 19.61 -11.39
N TRP A 62 -9.49 18.62 -11.20
CA TRP A 62 -8.34 18.35 -12.06
C TRP A 62 -8.74 17.48 -13.25
N LYS A 63 -8.09 17.73 -14.38
CA LYS A 63 -8.38 17.00 -15.61
C LYS A 63 -7.66 15.67 -15.63
N VAL A 64 -8.43 14.58 -15.77
CA VAL A 64 -7.92 13.22 -15.92
C VAL A 64 -8.01 12.77 -17.38
N SER A 65 -7.00 12.07 -17.87
CA SER A 65 -7.01 11.42 -19.17
C SER A 65 -6.27 10.07 -19.12
N LYS A 66 -6.57 9.20 -20.10
CA LYS A 66 -6.01 7.86 -20.17
C LYS A 66 -4.50 7.89 -20.44
N PRO A 67 -3.75 6.91 -19.94
CA PRO A 67 -2.33 6.77 -20.23
C PRO A 67 -2.10 6.52 -21.73
N GLU A 68 -0.99 7.00 -22.25
CA GLU A 68 -0.57 6.80 -23.64
C GLU A 68 0.06 5.41 -23.87
N ASN A 69 0.64 4.83 -22.80
CA ASN A 69 1.32 3.54 -22.79
C ASN A 69 1.24 2.89 -21.38
N SER A 70 1.98 1.82 -21.16
CA SER A 70 1.98 1.06 -19.89
C SER A 70 3.03 1.54 -18.88
N ASP A 71 3.74 2.63 -19.12
CA ASP A 71 4.80 3.12 -18.24
C ASP A 71 4.30 4.06 -17.14
N HIS A 72 3.03 4.44 -17.21
CA HIS A 72 2.33 5.22 -16.19
C HIS A 72 0.85 4.82 -16.17
N ASP A 73 0.19 5.06 -15.05
CA ASP A 73 -1.17 4.58 -14.80
C ASP A 73 -2.25 5.56 -15.33
N THR A 74 -1.97 6.86 -15.29
CA THR A 74 -2.93 7.91 -15.71
C THR A 74 -2.20 9.21 -16.08
N ILE A 75 -2.95 10.16 -16.69
CA ILE A 75 -2.48 11.52 -16.95
C ILE A 75 -3.38 12.49 -16.18
N ILE A 76 -2.79 13.28 -15.29
CA ILE A 76 -3.49 14.29 -14.47
C ILE A 76 -2.96 15.67 -14.84
N ASN A 77 -3.84 16.57 -15.30
CA ASN A 77 -3.50 17.91 -15.78
C ASN A 77 -2.36 17.93 -16.83
N GLY A 78 -2.32 16.90 -17.69
CA GLY A 78 -1.27 16.74 -18.71
C GLY A 78 0.04 16.13 -18.21
N LYS A 79 0.13 15.73 -16.93
CA LYS A 79 1.29 15.09 -16.32
C LYS A 79 1.12 13.58 -16.22
N LYS A 80 2.16 12.84 -16.60
CA LYS A 80 2.22 11.37 -16.48
C LYS A 80 2.39 10.97 -15.03
N VAL A 81 1.46 10.16 -14.52
CA VAL A 81 1.40 9.79 -13.11
C VAL A 81 1.41 8.27 -12.94
N GLU A 82 2.32 7.79 -12.12
CA GLU A 82 2.37 6.41 -11.62
C GLU A 82 1.71 6.34 -10.24
N ILE A 83 0.93 5.30 -9.97
CA ILE A 83 0.13 5.18 -8.73
C ILE A 83 0.55 3.95 -7.94
N LYS A 84 0.82 4.14 -6.66
CA LYS A 84 1.20 3.07 -5.74
C LYS A 84 0.33 3.12 -4.49
N GLY A 85 -0.42 2.06 -4.21
CA GLY A 85 -1.26 1.98 -3.02
C GLY A 85 -0.73 0.96 -2.00
N SER A 86 -0.89 1.29 -0.73
CA SER A 86 -0.57 0.40 0.37
C SER A 86 -1.64 0.45 1.45
N PHE A 87 -2.04 -0.73 1.91
CA PHE A 87 -2.71 -0.87 3.21
C PHE A 87 -1.66 -0.84 4.31
N ARG A 88 -2.02 -0.34 5.49
CA ARG A 88 -1.18 -0.56 6.68
C ARG A 88 -1.04 -2.05 6.95
N TRP A 89 0.18 -2.46 7.16
CA TRP A 89 0.49 -3.85 7.52
C TRP A 89 0.00 -4.15 8.93
N VAL A 90 -0.42 -5.39 9.11
CA VAL A 90 -0.84 -5.93 10.40
C VAL A 90 0.18 -6.98 10.81
N VAL A 91 0.78 -6.81 11.97
CA VAL A 91 1.69 -7.78 12.60
C VAL A 91 1.17 -8.02 14.00
N ASP A 92 0.91 -9.26 14.34
CA ASP A 92 0.34 -9.68 15.64
C ASP A 92 -0.90 -8.86 16.03
N GLY A 93 -1.86 -8.70 15.09
CA GLY A 93 -3.07 -7.92 15.28
C GLY A 93 -2.88 -6.40 15.35
N GLN A 94 -1.65 -5.90 15.28
CA GLN A 94 -1.33 -4.48 15.37
C GLN A 94 -1.06 -3.85 14.01
N LEU A 95 -1.64 -2.66 13.80
CA LEU A 95 -1.31 -1.85 12.63
C LEU A 95 0.12 -1.30 12.76
N THR A 96 0.94 -1.59 11.74
CA THR A 96 2.33 -1.13 11.68
C THR A 96 2.54 -0.06 10.61
N HIS A 97 3.44 -0.29 9.69
CA HIS A 97 3.82 0.64 8.63
C HIS A 97 3.02 0.41 7.33
N TYR A 98 3.16 1.31 6.37
CA TYR A 98 2.79 1.08 4.98
C TYR A 98 3.96 0.45 4.23
N ARG A 99 3.65 -0.23 3.10
CA ARG A 99 4.65 -0.82 2.22
C ARG A 99 4.28 -0.55 0.76
N TRP A 100 4.98 0.39 0.13
CA TRP A 100 4.84 0.64 -1.29
C TRP A 100 5.92 -0.10 -2.06
N GLN A 101 5.49 -0.86 -3.06
CA GLN A 101 6.33 -1.79 -3.82
C GLN A 101 6.32 -1.47 -5.30
N GLN A 102 7.24 -2.10 -6.06
CA GLN A 102 7.31 -1.96 -7.51
C GLN A 102 7.57 -0.51 -7.95
N ILE A 103 8.36 0.24 -7.17
CA ILE A 103 8.82 1.57 -7.55
C ILE A 103 9.91 1.39 -8.60
N ARG A 104 9.69 1.93 -9.80
CA ARG A 104 10.59 1.77 -10.95
C ARG A 104 10.95 3.12 -11.55
N PRO A 105 12.08 3.74 -11.15
CA PRO A 105 12.51 5.02 -11.69
C PRO A 105 12.76 5.05 -13.21
N SER A 106 12.96 3.88 -13.83
CA SER A 106 13.17 3.76 -15.27
C SER A 106 11.90 3.93 -16.12
N GLN A 107 10.70 3.84 -15.53
CA GLN A 107 9.44 4.04 -16.25
C GLN A 107 9.23 5.51 -16.62
N ASP A 108 8.41 5.76 -17.64
CA ASP A 108 8.11 7.12 -18.14
C ASP A 108 6.92 7.73 -17.40
N TYR A 109 7.18 8.30 -16.23
CA TYR A 109 6.25 9.12 -15.46
C TYR A 109 6.95 10.38 -14.94
N GLU A 110 6.17 11.41 -14.59
CA GLU A 110 6.66 12.68 -14.01
C GLU A 110 6.43 12.75 -12.50
N TYR A 111 5.32 12.18 -12.03
CA TYR A 111 4.92 12.15 -10.63
C TYR A 111 4.53 10.75 -10.19
N MET A 112 4.78 10.44 -8.94
CA MET A 112 4.26 9.23 -8.30
C MET A 112 3.28 9.62 -7.21
N VAL A 113 2.08 9.03 -7.26
CA VAL A 113 1.05 9.16 -6.23
C VAL A 113 1.08 7.94 -5.34
N PHE A 114 1.08 8.17 -4.03
CA PHE A 114 1.08 7.15 -3.00
C PHE A 114 -0.23 7.19 -2.22
N LEU A 115 -0.99 6.11 -2.26
CA LEU A 115 -2.19 5.95 -1.44
C LEU A 115 -1.81 5.22 -0.15
N ALA A 116 -2.20 5.79 0.97
CA ALA A 116 -2.03 5.23 2.30
C ALA A 116 -3.41 4.87 2.88
N LEU A 117 -3.75 3.57 2.88
CA LEU A 117 -5.03 3.07 3.36
C LEU A 117 -4.90 2.55 4.79
N ASP A 118 -5.50 3.29 5.71
CA ASP A 118 -5.76 2.90 7.09
C ASP A 118 -7.18 2.29 7.17
N PRO A 119 -7.54 1.51 8.19
CA PRO A 119 -8.90 0.98 8.32
C PRO A 119 -10.03 2.02 8.21
N ARG A 120 -9.75 3.28 8.59
CA ARG A 120 -10.76 4.35 8.67
C ARG A 120 -10.61 5.43 7.60
N LYS A 121 -9.42 5.56 6.99
CA LYS A 121 -9.11 6.66 6.05
C LYS A 121 -8.25 6.19 4.90
N CYS A 122 -8.31 6.95 3.81
CA CYS A 122 -7.37 6.89 2.71
C CYS A 122 -6.77 8.29 2.54
N GLU A 123 -5.45 8.36 2.48
CA GLU A 123 -4.71 9.60 2.29
C GLU A 123 -3.90 9.50 1.01
N PHE A 124 -3.77 10.63 0.31
CA PHE A 124 -3.08 10.72 -0.97
C PHE A 124 -1.86 11.62 -0.83
N TYR A 125 -0.72 11.09 -1.23
CA TYR A 125 0.57 11.79 -1.24
C TYR A 125 1.17 11.73 -2.63
N CYS A 126 2.09 12.63 -2.92
CA CYS A 126 2.80 12.64 -4.20
C CYS A 126 4.24 13.12 -4.02
N GLY A 127 5.08 12.69 -4.94
CA GLY A 127 6.43 13.17 -5.13
C GLY A 127 6.76 13.22 -6.62
N THR A 128 7.69 14.08 -7.01
CA THR A 128 8.22 14.07 -8.36
C THR A 128 9.04 12.80 -8.60
N LYS A 129 9.10 12.36 -9.85
CA LYS A 129 9.96 11.22 -10.24
C LYS A 129 11.40 11.40 -9.73
N GLN A 130 11.94 12.62 -9.86
CA GLN A 130 13.33 12.91 -9.44
C GLN A 130 13.50 12.71 -7.93
N GLU A 131 12.62 13.30 -7.09
CA GLU A 131 12.69 13.16 -5.63
C GLU A 131 12.57 11.69 -5.19
N VAL A 132 11.64 10.92 -5.80
CA VAL A 132 11.47 9.50 -5.50
C VAL A 132 12.68 8.70 -5.93
N SER A 133 13.19 8.93 -7.16
CA SER A 133 14.36 8.25 -7.71
C SER A 133 15.59 8.47 -6.83
N ASP A 134 15.90 9.73 -6.50
CA ASP A 134 17.05 10.08 -5.68
C ASP A 134 16.99 9.40 -4.31
N PHE A 135 15.81 9.29 -3.74
CA PHE A 135 15.63 8.63 -2.45
C PHE A 135 15.81 7.11 -2.53
N VAL A 136 15.16 6.42 -3.48
CA VAL A 136 15.16 4.95 -3.49
C VAL A 136 16.44 4.34 -4.07
N THR A 137 17.19 5.11 -4.86
CA THR A 137 18.47 4.65 -5.45
C THR A 137 19.69 4.96 -4.60
N ILE A 138 19.51 5.59 -3.44
CA ILE A 138 20.63 5.91 -2.54
C ILE A 138 21.34 4.64 -2.07
N GLN A 139 22.65 4.71 -1.99
CA GLN A 139 23.47 3.68 -1.37
C GLN A 139 23.77 4.06 0.08
N ASP A 140 23.81 3.06 0.95
CA ASP A 140 24.32 3.23 2.31
C ASP A 140 25.86 3.37 2.33
N SER A 141 26.44 3.57 3.51
CA SER A 141 27.88 3.71 3.69
C SER A 141 28.70 2.48 3.26
N ASN A 142 28.03 1.34 3.06
CA ASN A 142 28.64 0.08 2.63
C ASN A 142 28.41 -0.18 1.13
N GLY A 143 27.80 0.77 0.40
CA GLY A 143 27.49 0.64 -1.01
C GLY A 143 26.26 -0.23 -1.31
N ASN A 144 25.42 -0.56 -0.31
CA ASN A 144 24.21 -1.33 -0.50
C ASN A 144 23.04 -0.44 -0.89
N TYR A 145 22.05 -1.03 -1.56
CA TYR A 145 20.78 -0.40 -1.94
C TYR A 145 19.67 -0.81 -0.96
N PRO A 146 19.44 -0.07 0.13
CA PRO A 146 18.54 -0.48 1.22
C PRO A 146 17.08 -0.61 0.78
N TYR A 147 16.71 0.05 -0.30
CA TYR A 147 15.33 0.04 -0.83
C TYR A 147 15.10 -0.99 -1.95
N ASN A 148 16.12 -1.79 -2.31
CA ASN A 148 15.93 -2.84 -3.31
C ASN A 148 14.77 -3.78 -2.93
N GLN A 149 13.91 -4.09 -3.89
CA GLN A 149 12.84 -5.06 -3.69
C GLN A 149 13.28 -6.49 -3.98
N HIS A 150 14.22 -6.69 -4.90
CA HIS A 150 14.69 -7.99 -5.36
C HIS A 150 16.22 -8.02 -5.46
N GLY A 151 16.80 -9.22 -5.46
CA GLY A 151 18.23 -9.40 -5.75
C GLY A 151 19.19 -9.05 -4.60
N GLY A 152 18.67 -8.86 -3.39
CA GLY A 152 19.48 -8.48 -2.22
C GLY A 152 19.87 -7.00 -2.25
N MET A 153 20.80 -6.61 -1.36
CA MET A 153 21.16 -5.18 -1.18
C MET A 153 22.39 -4.75 -1.98
N THR A 154 23.17 -5.69 -2.51
CA THR A 154 24.46 -5.40 -3.16
C THR A 154 24.38 -5.07 -4.65
N MET A 155 23.26 -5.38 -5.30
CA MET A 155 23.05 -5.12 -6.73
C MET A 155 21.85 -4.23 -6.93
N ASN A 156 22.00 -3.18 -7.75
CA ASN A 156 20.85 -2.35 -8.14
C ASN A 156 19.85 -3.16 -8.98
N SER A 157 18.68 -3.46 -8.42
CA SER A 157 17.64 -4.25 -9.10
C SER A 157 16.78 -3.42 -10.06
N GLY A 158 16.83 -2.09 -9.99
CA GLY A 158 15.94 -1.19 -10.74
C GLY A 158 14.50 -1.20 -10.27
N THR A 159 14.18 -2.01 -9.25
CA THR A 159 12.84 -2.10 -8.64
C THR A 159 12.98 -1.99 -7.13
N TYR A 160 12.25 -1.04 -6.56
CA TYR A 160 12.42 -0.65 -5.17
C TYR A 160 11.14 -0.79 -4.35
N ARG A 161 11.32 -0.79 -3.03
CA ARG A 161 10.28 -0.84 -2.01
C ARG A 161 10.61 0.13 -0.89
N ILE A 162 9.63 0.81 -0.39
CA ILE A 162 9.73 1.64 0.82
C ILE A 162 8.74 1.17 1.87
N ASP A 163 9.22 1.02 3.09
CA ASP A 163 8.45 0.61 4.26
C ASP A 163 8.52 1.74 5.31
N GLY A 164 7.38 2.29 5.74
CA GLY A 164 7.34 3.41 6.69
C GLY A 164 6.00 4.13 6.71
N PHE A 165 6.01 5.33 7.25
CA PHE A 165 4.86 6.25 7.21
C PHE A 165 5.13 7.39 6.23
N PRO A 166 4.09 8.05 5.67
CA PRO A 166 4.31 9.16 4.74
C PRO A 166 5.25 10.25 5.28
N LYS A 167 5.20 10.56 6.57
CA LYS A 167 6.08 11.54 7.25
C LYS A 167 7.56 11.16 7.25
N ASP A 168 7.89 9.90 7.06
CA ASP A 168 9.27 9.38 7.04
C ASP A 168 9.94 9.61 5.67
N PHE A 169 9.16 10.02 4.66
CA PHE A 169 9.61 10.22 3.29
C PHE A 169 9.48 11.69 2.89
N PRO A 170 10.59 12.43 2.78
CA PRO A 170 10.55 13.89 2.55
C PRO A 170 9.92 14.30 1.22
N PHE A 171 9.84 13.38 0.26
CA PHE A 171 9.18 13.61 -1.03
C PHE A 171 7.65 13.41 -0.99
N MET A 172 7.09 12.79 0.05
CA MET A 172 5.65 12.58 0.19
C MET A 172 4.97 13.84 0.71
N LYS A 173 4.51 14.66 -0.21
CA LYS A 173 3.67 15.83 0.06
C LYS A 173 2.20 15.46 -0.12
N SER A 174 1.28 16.11 0.60
CA SER A 174 -0.15 15.90 0.35
C SER A 174 -0.50 16.24 -1.10
N LEU A 175 -1.30 15.38 -1.75
CA LEU A 175 -1.60 15.50 -3.19
C LEU A 175 -2.29 16.83 -3.54
N ASP A 176 -3.14 17.35 -2.65
CA ASP A 176 -3.83 18.63 -2.80
C ASP A 176 -2.89 19.86 -2.79
N GLN A 177 -1.64 19.69 -2.33
CA GLN A 177 -0.61 20.72 -2.34
C GLN A 177 0.22 20.72 -3.63
N LEU A 178 -0.04 19.78 -4.54
CA LEU A 178 0.58 19.77 -5.85
C LEU A 178 -0.03 20.91 -6.67
N ALA A 179 0.75 21.97 -6.85
CA ALA A 179 0.44 23.00 -7.84
C ALA A 179 0.70 22.41 -9.24
N VAL A 180 -0.31 21.80 -9.82
CA VAL A 180 -0.26 21.25 -11.18
C VAL A 180 -0.98 22.18 -12.13
#